data_0362f5b5fe82753f31f6a26efb707fd6
#
_entry.id   0362f5b5fe82753f31f6a26efb707fd6
#
_cell.length_a   1.000
_cell.length_b   1.000
_cell.length_c   1.000
_cell.angle_alpha   90.00
_cell.angle_beta   90.00
_cell.angle_gamma   90.00
#
_symmetry.space_group_name_H-M   'P 1'
#
loop_
_entity.id
_entity.type
_entity.pdbx_description
1 polymer ?
#
loop_
_entity_poly.entity_id
_entity_poly.type
_entity_poly.pdbx_seq_one_letter_code
_entity_poly.pdbx_strand_id
1 'polypeptide(L)'
;VSELNGKFQLGLTPIREALVRLSSEGLVVTEANRGARVRETSLAELHDLTETRQKIEAWCLERAMEKGTKVWEADVLRHLYLLNHAELPEGPDDREREAEWERLHRAFHFSLVHPCGSDWSLHIWNMLVDQTERYRNLRLLTFRTSRSKVEMMIEEHENIANAVIKRDTAKALELMHSHLQNTATAVERILIADT
;
A
#
# COMPACT_ATOMS: atom_id res chain seq x y z
N VAL A 1 1.16 10.48 -24.78
CA VAL A 1 2.36 11.28 -24.48
C VAL A 1 2.08 12.77 -24.67
N SER A 2 1.52 13.18 -25.82
CA SER A 2 1.22 14.60 -26.11
C SER A 2 0.23 15.20 -25.11
N GLU A 3 -0.80 14.45 -24.74
CA GLU A 3 -1.79 14.85 -23.72
C GLU A 3 -1.12 15.11 -22.36
N LEU A 4 -0.26 14.18 -21.89
CA LEU A 4 0.50 14.34 -20.67
C LEU A 4 1.45 15.55 -20.74
N ASN A 5 2.07 15.79 -21.93
CA ASN A 5 2.91 16.97 -22.07
C ASN A 5 2.09 18.26 -22.01
N GLY A 6 0.89 18.27 -22.57
CA GLY A 6 -0.05 19.41 -22.43
C GLY A 6 -0.41 19.70 -20.97
N LYS A 7 -0.60 18.64 -20.16
CA LYS A 7 -0.97 18.74 -18.74
C LYS A 7 0.19 19.15 -17.85
N PHE A 8 1.38 18.54 -18.03
CA PHE A 8 2.51 18.70 -17.09
C PHE A 8 3.60 19.66 -17.58
N GLN A 9 3.65 19.98 -18.86
CA GLN A 9 4.63 20.90 -19.49
C GLN A 9 6.08 20.52 -19.24
N LEU A 10 6.38 19.24 -19.09
CA LEU A 10 7.71 18.71 -18.76
C LEU A 10 8.57 18.39 -20.00
N GLY A 11 7.99 18.44 -21.20
CA GLY A 11 8.62 17.96 -22.43
C GLY A 11 8.36 16.47 -22.69
N LEU A 12 8.61 16.03 -23.92
CA LEU A 12 8.24 14.67 -24.37
C LEU A 12 9.19 13.60 -23.83
N THR A 13 10.47 13.90 -23.63
CA THR A 13 11.48 12.94 -23.19
C THR A 13 11.26 12.49 -21.75
N PRO A 14 11.15 13.37 -20.75
CA PRO A 14 10.85 12.96 -19.36
C PRO A 14 9.55 12.16 -19.25
N ILE A 15 8.53 12.51 -20.02
CA ILE A 15 7.25 11.80 -20.00
C ILE A 15 7.41 10.38 -20.57
N ARG A 16 8.18 10.20 -21.65
CA ARG A 16 8.46 8.87 -22.19
C ARG A 16 9.26 8.01 -21.21
N GLU A 17 10.27 8.58 -20.59
CA GLU A 17 11.08 7.88 -19.56
C GLU A 17 10.20 7.46 -18.37
N ALA A 18 9.34 8.34 -17.88
CA ALA A 18 8.38 8.01 -16.82
C ALA A 18 7.44 6.86 -17.22
N LEU A 19 6.90 6.90 -18.44
CA LEU A 19 6.02 5.84 -18.94
C LEU A 19 6.76 4.51 -19.13
N VAL A 20 8.03 4.52 -19.59
CA VAL A 20 8.87 3.31 -19.67
C VAL A 20 9.08 2.74 -18.28
N ARG A 21 9.41 3.57 -17.30
CA ARG A 21 9.57 3.15 -15.91
C ARG A 21 8.28 2.56 -15.34
N LEU A 22 7.15 3.26 -15.44
CA LEU A 22 5.85 2.76 -15.00
C LEU A 22 5.44 1.45 -15.70
N SER A 23 5.84 1.30 -16.98
CA SER A 23 5.60 0.06 -17.73
C SER A 23 6.47 -1.09 -17.23
N SER A 24 7.73 -0.83 -16.89
CA SER A 24 8.62 -1.84 -16.29
C SER A 24 8.19 -2.26 -14.89
N GLU A 25 7.54 -1.35 -14.16
CA GLU A 25 6.92 -1.60 -12.85
C GLU A 25 5.53 -2.28 -12.97
N GLY A 26 5.02 -2.50 -14.19
CA GLY A 26 3.72 -3.14 -14.45
C GLY A 26 2.49 -2.29 -14.14
N LEU A 27 2.66 -0.99 -13.86
CA LEU A 27 1.57 -0.05 -13.54
C LEU A 27 0.87 0.50 -14.80
N VAL A 28 1.59 0.50 -15.90
CA VAL A 28 1.13 1.01 -17.20
C VAL A 28 1.36 -0.04 -18.27
N VAL A 29 0.42 -0.18 -19.19
CA VAL A 29 0.53 -1.00 -20.40
C VAL A 29 0.75 -0.08 -21.59
N THR A 30 1.86 -0.31 -22.33
CA THR A 30 2.14 0.41 -23.58
C THR A 30 1.61 -0.39 -24.77
N GLU A 31 0.81 0.26 -25.62
CA GLU A 31 0.27 -0.34 -26.85
C GLU A 31 0.92 0.32 -28.07
N ALA A 32 1.38 -0.52 -29.00
CA ALA A 32 1.99 -0.01 -30.24
C ALA A 32 1.00 0.92 -30.98
N ASN A 33 1.46 2.14 -31.26
CA ASN A 33 0.68 3.21 -31.92
C ASN A 33 -0.55 3.71 -31.19
N ARG A 34 -0.86 3.23 -29.97
CA ARG A 34 -2.01 3.68 -29.15
C ARG A 34 -1.61 4.41 -27.88
N GLY A 35 -0.30 4.47 -27.59
CA GLY A 35 0.21 5.15 -26.40
C GLY A 35 0.31 4.25 -25.18
N ALA A 36 -0.06 4.78 -24.01
CA ALA A 36 0.03 4.08 -22.75
C ALA A 36 -1.30 4.25 -21.98
N ARG A 37 -1.72 3.19 -21.30
CA ARG A 37 -2.88 3.23 -20.40
C ARG A 37 -2.51 2.63 -19.04
N VAL A 38 -3.17 3.08 -18.00
CA VAL A 38 -3.06 2.47 -16.68
C VAL A 38 -3.55 1.01 -16.78
N ARG A 39 -2.85 0.10 -16.13
CA ARG A 39 -3.24 -1.31 -16.09
C ARG A 39 -4.58 -1.44 -15.37
N GLU A 40 -5.50 -2.17 -15.96
CA GLU A 40 -6.82 -2.40 -15.37
C GLU A 40 -6.72 -3.22 -14.08
N THR A 41 -7.63 -2.97 -13.16
CA THR A 41 -7.80 -3.77 -11.94
C THR A 41 -8.65 -5.00 -12.25
N SER A 42 -8.36 -6.13 -11.62
CA SER A 42 -9.17 -7.33 -11.72
C SER A 42 -9.23 -8.09 -10.39
N LEU A 43 -10.32 -8.83 -10.16
CA LEU A 43 -10.47 -9.64 -8.96
C LEU A 43 -9.42 -10.75 -8.88
N ALA A 44 -9.12 -11.39 -10.02
CA ALA A 44 -8.11 -12.46 -10.07
C ALA A 44 -6.72 -11.92 -9.68
N GLU A 45 -6.33 -10.75 -10.18
CA GLU A 45 -5.06 -10.13 -9.82
C GLU A 45 -5.06 -9.64 -8.36
N LEU A 46 -6.17 -9.07 -7.86
CA LEU A 46 -6.30 -8.67 -6.46
C LEU A 46 -6.05 -9.85 -5.51
N HIS A 47 -6.64 -11.01 -5.78
CA HIS A 47 -6.47 -12.20 -4.96
C HIS A 47 -5.03 -12.73 -5.02
N ASP A 48 -4.44 -12.85 -6.21
CA ASP A 48 -3.06 -13.31 -6.38
C ASP A 48 -2.04 -12.38 -5.69
N LEU A 49 -2.18 -11.05 -5.90
CA LEU A 49 -1.35 -10.05 -5.21
C LEU A 49 -1.50 -10.13 -3.69
N THR A 50 -2.73 -10.30 -3.19
CA THR A 50 -2.99 -10.36 -1.75
C THR A 50 -2.33 -11.60 -1.14
N GLU A 51 -2.52 -12.78 -1.73
CA GLU A 51 -1.92 -14.02 -1.26
C GLU A 51 -0.38 -13.95 -1.28
N THR A 52 0.19 -13.44 -2.37
CA THR A 52 1.64 -13.28 -2.51
C THR A 52 2.18 -12.29 -1.47
N ARG A 53 1.52 -11.15 -1.29
CA ARG A 53 1.90 -10.14 -0.30
C ARG A 53 1.83 -10.69 1.11
N GLN A 54 0.78 -11.43 1.47
CA GLN A 54 0.65 -12.06 2.80
C GLN A 54 1.87 -12.93 3.12
N LYS A 55 2.36 -13.73 2.17
CA LYS A 55 3.54 -14.59 2.35
C LYS A 55 4.83 -13.78 2.57
N ILE A 56 5.06 -12.76 1.74
CA ILE A 56 6.26 -11.92 1.83
C ILE A 56 6.23 -11.04 3.08
N GLU A 57 5.07 -10.46 3.40
CA GLU A 57 4.89 -9.63 4.60
C GLU A 57 5.11 -10.45 5.87
N ALA A 58 4.52 -11.64 5.96
CA ALA A 58 4.68 -12.54 7.09
C ALA A 58 6.15 -12.95 7.28
N TRP A 59 6.84 -13.33 6.22
CA TRP A 59 8.26 -13.71 6.27
C TRP A 59 9.15 -12.53 6.71
N CYS A 60 8.91 -11.33 6.18
CA CYS A 60 9.66 -10.14 6.57
C CYS A 60 9.37 -9.74 8.03
N LEU A 61 8.09 -9.76 8.44
CA LEU A 61 7.68 -9.40 9.79
C LEU A 61 8.25 -10.36 10.83
N GLU A 62 8.18 -11.68 10.61
CA GLU A 62 8.74 -12.69 11.49
C GLU A 62 10.24 -12.43 11.74
N ARG A 63 11.02 -12.21 10.68
CA ARG A 63 12.44 -11.90 10.78
C ARG A 63 12.72 -10.54 11.44
N ALA A 64 11.86 -9.55 11.19
CA ALA A 64 11.95 -8.27 11.87
C ALA A 64 11.67 -8.38 13.36
N MET A 65 10.73 -9.23 13.76
CA MET A 65 10.43 -9.55 15.16
C MET A 65 11.62 -10.24 15.87
N GLU A 66 12.40 -11.08 15.15
CA GLU A 66 13.61 -11.69 15.69
C GLU A 66 14.75 -10.69 15.89
N LYS A 67 14.95 -9.76 14.94
CA LYS A 67 16.13 -8.89 14.88
C LYS A 67 15.90 -7.50 15.45
N GLY A 68 14.65 -7.06 15.52
CA GLY A 68 14.28 -5.70 15.90
C GLY A 68 14.71 -5.36 17.33
N THR A 69 15.11 -4.11 17.52
CA THR A 69 15.58 -3.56 18.81
C THR A 69 14.51 -2.68 19.45
N LYS A 70 14.79 -2.17 20.66
CA LYS A 70 13.91 -1.16 21.29
C LYS A 70 13.80 0.13 20.48
N VAL A 71 14.84 0.49 19.72
CA VAL A 71 14.79 1.64 18.78
C VAL A 71 13.81 1.36 17.66
N TRP A 72 13.80 0.15 17.12
CA TRP A 72 12.82 -0.26 16.12
C TRP A 72 11.38 -0.22 16.65
N GLU A 73 11.14 -0.70 17.87
CA GLU A 73 9.81 -0.61 18.50
C GLU A 73 9.32 0.85 18.61
N ALA A 74 10.22 1.75 19.02
CA ALA A 74 9.92 3.18 19.08
C ALA A 74 9.64 3.78 17.69
N ASP A 75 10.34 3.32 16.66
CA ASP A 75 10.12 3.77 15.28
C ASP A 75 8.76 3.30 14.72
N VAL A 76 8.34 2.07 15.03
CA VAL A 76 6.99 1.55 14.72
C VAL A 76 5.92 2.44 15.36
N LEU A 77 6.04 2.77 16.64
CA LEU A 77 5.09 3.64 17.34
C LEU A 77 5.06 5.06 16.75
N ARG A 78 6.21 5.61 16.37
CA ARG A 78 6.30 6.90 15.71
C ARG A 78 5.53 6.92 14.39
N HIS A 79 5.70 5.88 13.55
CA HIS A 79 5.01 5.80 12.26
C HIS A 79 3.51 5.54 12.44
N LEU A 80 3.11 4.73 13.43
CA LEU A 80 1.70 4.56 13.79
C LEU A 80 1.06 5.88 14.20
N TYR A 81 1.72 6.66 15.06
CA TYR A 81 1.23 7.95 15.50
C TYR A 81 1.00 8.90 14.32
N LEU A 82 1.96 8.99 13.40
CA LEU A 82 1.86 9.84 12.22
C LEU A 82 0.71 9.40 11.30
N LEU A 83 0.53 8.10 11.09
CA LEU A 83 -0.56 7.56 10.30
C LEU A 83 -1.93 7.84 10.93
N ASN A 84 -2.08 7.64 12.23
CA ASN A 84 -3.35 7.86 12.92
C ASN A 84 -3.77 9.34 12.98
N HIS A 85 -2.82 10.27 12.76
CA HIS A 85 -3.08 11.71 12.71
C HIS A 85 -3.07 12.26 11.28
N ALA A 86 -2.96 11.41 10.27
CA ALA A 86 -3.04 11.82 8.88
C ALA A 86 -4.46 12.27 8.52
N GLU A 87 -4.54 13.37 7.79
CA GLU A 87 -5.81 13.82 7.24
C GLU A 87 -6.25 12.89 6.10
N LEU A 88 -7.50 12.45 6.13
CA LEU A 88 -8.07 11.64 5.06
C LEU A 88 -8.51 12.55 3.89
N PRO A 89 -8.47 12.06 2.64
CA PRO A 89 -8.95 12.83 1.50
C PRO A 89 -10.41 13.25 1.66
N GLU A 90 -10.72 14.52 1.39
CA GLU A 90 -12.07 15.04 1.43
C GLU A 90 -12.88 14.69 0.15
N GLY A 91 -12.18 14.35 -0.93
CA GLY A 91 -12.77 14.07 -2.23
C GLY A 91 -11.89 13.23 -3.15
N PRO A 92 -12.45 12.76 -4.28
CA PRO A 92 -11.68 12.02 -5.28
C PRO A 92 -10.61 12.88 -5.96
N ASP A 93 -10.72 14.20 -5.86
CA ASP A 93 -9.77 15.15 -6.43
C ASP A 93 -8.75 15.66 -5.41
N ASP A 94 -8.85 15.25 -4.13
CA ASP A 94 -7.91 15.63 -3.06
C ASP A 94 -6.65 14.76 -3.10
N ARG A 95 -5.89 14.95 -4.16
CA ARG A 95 -4.68 14.17 -4.46
C ARG A 95 -3.54 14.41 -3.47
N GLU A 96 -3.51 15.56 -2.85
CA GLU A 96 -2.48 15.91 -1.87
C GLU A 96 -2.64 15.07 -0.58
N ARG A 97 -3.85 15.06 0.00
CA ARG A 97 -4.12 14.22 1.18
C ARG A 97 -4.07 12.73 0.86
N GLU A 98 -4.54 12.31 -0.33
CA GLU A 98 -4.41 10.93 -0.79
C GLU A 98 -2.94 10.48 -0.81
N ALA A 99 -2.06 11.26 -1.43
CA ALA A 99 -0.63 10.95 -1.53
C ALA A 99 0.07 10.98 -0.16
N GLU A 100 -0.26 11.94 0.70
CA GLU A 100 0.31 12.02 2.05
C GLU A 100 -0.14 10.86 2.93
N TRP A 101 -1.41 10.49 2.88
CA TRP A 101 -1.91 9.33 3.61
C TRP A 101 -1.22 8.03 3.15
N GLU A 102 -1.11 7.80 1.84
CA GLU A 102 -0.42 6.63 1.29
C GLU A 102 1.06 6.61 1.69
N ARG A 103 1.72 7.75 1.69
CA ARG A 103 3.10 7.87 2.14
C ARG A 103 3.26 7.45 3.62
N LEU A 104 2.37 7.92 4.49
CA LEU A 104 2.39 7.60 5.92
C LEU A 104 2.00 6.14 6.18
N HIS A 105 1.00 5.63 5.47
CA HIS A 105 0.58 4.24 5.55
C HIS A 105 1.70 3.28 5.10
N ARG A 106 2.35 3.57 3.98
CA ARG A 106 3.52 2.83 3.50
C ARG A 106 4.67 2.88 4.51
N ALA A 107 4.95 4.06 5.07
CA ALA A 107 6.02 4.22 6.07
C ALA A 107 5.75 3.40 7.33
N PHE A 108 4.50 3.33 7.80
CA PHE A 108 4.11 2.47 8.92
C PHE A 108 4.36 0.99 8.59
N HIS A 109 3.83 0.47 7.49
CA HIS A 109 4.04 -0.92 7.11
C HIS A 109 5.52 -1.25 6.87
N PHE A 110 6.28 -0.36 6.25
CA PHE A 110 7.72 -0.53 6.07
C PHE A 110 8.45 -0.58 7.41
N SER A 111 8.05 0.23 8.39
CA SER A 111 8.64 0.21 9.72
C SER A 111 8.51 -1.16 10.42
N LEU A 112 7.44 -1.90 10.14
CA LEU A 112 7.22 -3.24 10.69
C LEU A 112 8.20 -4.28 10.14
N VAL A 113 8.60 -4.16 8.87
CA VAL A 113 9.33 -5.20 8.14
C VAL A 113 10.80 -4.87 7.85
N HIS A 114 11.23 -3.60 7.90
CA HIS A 114 12.57 -3.20 7.45
C HIS A 114 13.73 -3.88 8.18
N PRO A 115 13.65 -4.29 9.49
CA PRO A 115 14.74 -4.99 10.15
C PRO A 115 14.85 -6.47 9.75
N CYS A 116 14.06 -6.96 8.81
CA CYS A 116 14.13 -8.37 8.38
C CYS A 116 15.53 -8.80 7.91
N GLY A 117 16.35 -7.82 7.47
CA GLY A 117 17.75 -8.05 7.10
C GLY A 117 17.90 -8.79 5.77
N SER A 118 17.01 -8.54 4.82
CA SER A 118 17.08 -9.07 3.46
C SER A 118 16.64 -8.00 2.47
N ASP A 119 17.61 -7.41 1.78
CA ASP A 119 17.36 -6.38 0.76
C ASP A 119 16.49 -6.91 -0.38
N TRP A 120 16.67 -8.18 -0.77
CA TRP A 120 15.84 -8.81 -1.80
C TRP A 120 14.38 -8.94 -1.38
N SER A 121 14.13 -9.33 -0.13
CA SER A 121 12.74 -9.44 0.36
C SER A 121 12.09 -8.09 0.49
N LEU A 122 12.83 -7.06 0.91
CA LEU A 122 12.34 -5.69 0.95
C LEU A 122 12.10 -5.12 -0.46
N HIS A 123 12.92 -5.51 -1.44
CA HIS A 123 12.68 -5.15 -2.84
C HIS A 123 11.37 -5.75 -3.37
N ILE A 124 11.13 -7.04 -3.13
CA ILE A 124 9.89 -7.72 -3.51
C ILE A 124 8.70 -7.13 -2.74
N TRP A 125 8.85 -6.89 -1.45
CA TRP A 125 7.84 -6.23 -0.62
C TRP A 125 7.43 -4.87 -1.20
N ASN A 126 8.39 -4.01 -1.54
CA ASN A 126 8.13 -2.71 -2.16
C ASN A 126 7.36 -2.84 -3.48
N MET A 127 7.77 -3.75 -4.35
CA MET A 127 7.10 -4.03 -5.62
C MET A 127 5.63 -4.45 -5.41
N LEU A 128 5.36 -5.33 -4.44
CA LEU A 128 3.99 -5.76 -4.12
C LEU A 128 3.16 -4.64 -3.51
N VAL A 129 3.76 -3.78 -2.67
CA VAL A 129 3.10 -2.60 -2.11
C VAL A 129 2.69 -1.63 -3.23
N ASP A 130 3.58 -1.35 -4.19
CA ASP A 130 3.29 -0.49 -5.34
C ASP A 130 2.12 -1.05 -6.17
N GLN A 131 2.10 -2.36 -6.43
CA GLN A 131 1.01 -3.00 -7.16
C GLN A 131 -0.33 -2.96 -6.41
N THR A 132 -0.30 -3.08 -5.09
CA THR A 132 -1.53 -3.07 -4.26
C THR A 132 -2.04 -1.67 -3.96
N GLU A 133 -1.23 -0.61 -4.11
CA GLU A 133 -1.62 0.78 -3.85
C GLU A 133 -2.81 1.21 -4.70
N ARG A 134 -2.82 0.91 -6.00
CA ARG A 134 -3.93 1.23 -6.90
C ARG A 134 -5.27 0.63 -6.46
N TYR A 135 -5.25 -0.54 -5.80
CA TYR A 135 -6.42 -1.17 -5.21
C TYR A 135 -6.83 -0.49 -3.90
N ARG A 136 -5.84 -0.13 -3.06
CA ARG A 136 -6.10 0.58 -1.79
C ARG A 136 -6.74 1.95 -2.01
N ASN A 137 -6.35 2.67 -3.05
CA ASN A 137 -6.91 3.97 -3.37
C ASN A 137 -8.42 3.90 -3.65
N LEU A 138 -8.93 2.79 -4.20
CA LEU A 138 -10.36 2.56 -4.33
C LEU A 138 -11.04 2.47 -2.95
N ARG A 139 -10.42 1.79 -1.98
CA ARG A 139 -10.93 1.69 -0.60
C ARG A 139 -10.89 3.03 0.12
N LEU A 140 -9.85 3.82 -0.09
CA LEU A 140 -9.67 5.12 0.58
C LEU A 140 -10.86 6.05 0.36
N LEU A 141 -11.41 6.06 -0.86
CA LEU A 141 -12.58 6.84 -1.20
C LEU A 141 -13.83 6.46 -0.38
N THR A 142 -13.91 5.22 0.13
CA THR A 142 -15.04 4.77 0.95
C THR A 142 -14.98 5.24 2.40
N PHE A 143 -13.83 5.67 2.90
CA PHE A 143 -13.67 6.15 4.28
C PHE A 143 -14.42 7.46 4.54
N ARG A 144 -14.60 8.29 3.49
CA ARG A 144 -15.36 9.54 3.57
C ARG A 144 -16.80 9.37 4.02
N THR A 145 -17.40 8.21 3.75
CA THR A 145 -18.81 7.95 3.98
C THR A 145 -19.08 7.16 5.26
N SER A 146 -18.02 6.74 5.98
CA SER A 146 -18.19 5.86 7.13
C SER A 146 -17.08 6.03 8.17
N ARG A 147 -17.42 6.77 9.23
CA ARG A 147 -16.54 6.93 10.39
C ARG A 147 -16.15 5.58 11.02
N SER A 148 -17.08 4.61 11.05
CA SER A 148 -16.79 3.28 11.59
C SER A 148 -15.72 2.53 10.79
N LYS A 149 -15.62 2.73 9.47
CA LYS A 149 -14.55 2.13 8.67
C LYS A 149 -13.19 2.73 8.98
N VAL A 150 -13.15 4.03 9.27
CA VAL A 150 -11.91 4.71 9.70
C VAL A 150 -11.47 4.20 11.07
N GLU A 151 -12.40 4.11 12.03
CA GLU A 151 -12.12 3.59 13.37
C GLU A 151 -11.61 2.15 13.32
N MET A 152 -12.22 1.28 12.51
CA MET A 152 -11.75 -0.09 12.31
C MET A 152 -10.34 -0.16 11.70
N MET A 153 -10.04 0.70 10.72
CA MET A 153 -8.71 0.75 10.10
C MET A 153 -7.65 1.18 11.11
N ILE A 154 -7.93 2.19 11.94
CA ILE A 154 -7.04 2.64 13.01
C ILE A 154 -6.80 1.50 14.01
N GLU A 155 -7.85 0.85 14.45
CA GLU A 155 -7.78 -0.28 15.40
C GLU A 155 -6.96 -1.45 14.84
N GLU A 156 -7.10 -1.78 13.56
CA GLU A 156 -6.28 -2.82 12.92
C GLU A 156 -4.79 -2.50 13.03
N HIS A 157 -4.37 -1.28 12.68
CA HIS A 157 -2.97 -0.86 12.75
C HIS A 157 -2.44 -0.81 14.19
N GLU A 158 -3.24 -0.32 15.14
CA GLU A 158 -2.89 -0.29 16.56
C GLU A 158 -2.70 -1.70 17.12
N ASN A 159 -3.58 -2.64 16.76
CA ASN A 159 -3.48 -4.02 17.20
C ASN A 159 -2.22 -4.71 16.65
N ILE A 160 -1.84 -4.47 15.40
CA ILE A 160 -0.59 -4.98 14.81
C ILE A 160 0.61 -4.41 15.57
N ALA A 161 0.68 -3.09 15.74
CA ALA A 161 1.77 -2.43 16.44
C ALA A 161 1.89 -2.93 17.89
N ASN A 162 0.76 -3.08 18.60
CA ASN A 162 0.73 -3.59 19.97
C ASN A 162 1.27 -5.04 20.07
N ALA A 163 0.94 -5.91 19.10
CA ALA A 163 1.48 -7.27 19.06
C ALA A 163 3.00 -7.26 18.82
N VAL A 164 3.47 -6.37 17.95
CA VAL A 164 4.92 -6.16 17.69
C VAL A 164 5.65 -5.70 18.96
N ILE A 165 5.14 -4.69 19.66
CA ILE A 165 5.75 -4.15 20.89
C ILE A 165 5.77 -5.19 22.01
N LYS A 166 4.73 -6.04 22.08
CA LYS A 166 4.67 -7.15 23.04
C LYS A 166 5.53 -8.36 22.65
N ARG A 167 6.15 -8.33 21.47
CA ARG A 167 6.91 -9.45 20.90
C ARG A 167 6.08 -10.73 20.73
N ASP A 168 4.78 -10.58 20.53
CA ASP A 168 3.88 -11.69 20.22
C ASP A 168 3.87 -11.91 18.70
N THR A 169 4.87 -12.68 18.23
CA THR A 169 5.06 -12.93 16.80
C THR A 169 3.85 -13.62 16.17
N ALA A 170 3.28 -14.63 16.84
CA ALA A 170 2.13 -15.37 16.32
C ALA A 170 0.94 -14.43 16.12
N LYS A 171 0.66 -13.57 17.10
CA LYS A 171 -0.44 -12.60 17.04
C LYS A 171 -0.17 -11.51 16.00
N ALA A 172 1.05 -11.02 15.88
CA ALA A 172 1.42 -10.02 14.88
C ALA A 172 1.20 -10.54 13.45
N LEU A 173 1.60 -11.80 13.18
CA LEU A 173 1.40 -12.46 11.88
C LEU A 173 -0.09 -12.68 11.57
N GLU A 174 -0.88 -13.16 12.54
CA GLU A 174 -2.34 -13.33 12.41
C GLU A 174 -3.03 -12.01 12.05
N LEU A 175 -2.70 -10.95 12.81
CA LEU A 175 -3.30 -9.63 12.62
C LEU A 175 -2.90 -9.01 11.27
N MET A 176 -1.64 -9.13 10.86
CA MET A 176 -1.18 -8.67 9.56
C MET A 176 -1.89 -9.40 8.42
N HIS A 177 -1.99 -10.72 8.50
CA HIS A 177 -2.71 -11.52 7.51
C HIS A 177 -4.18 -11.06 7.39
N SER A 178 -4.87 -10.90 8.53
CA SER A 178 -6.27 -10.45 8.58
C SER A 178 -6.42 -9.04 8.03
N HIS A 179 -5.52 -8.10 8.34
CA HIS A 179 -5.52 -6.74 7.84
C HIS A 179 -5.42 -6.68 6.31
N LEU A 180 -4.50 -7.44 5.71
CA LEU A 180 -4.36 -7.52 4.25
C LEU A 180 -5.60 -8.14 3.60
N GLN A 181 -6.15 -9.19 4.21
CA GLN A 181 -7.38 -9.84 3.75
C GLN A 181 -8.59 -8.92 3.83
N ASN A 182 -8.77 -8.19 4.92
CA ASN A 182 -9.85 -7.23 5.11
C ASN A 182 -9.81 -6.11 4.06
N THR A 183 -8.58 -5.66 3.74
CA THR A 183 -8.38 -4.67 2.68
C THR A 183 -8.80 -5.23 1.32
N ALA A 184 -8.36 -6.43 0.97
CA ALA A 184 -8.73 -7.08 -0.29
C ALA A 184 -10.25 -7.30 -0.39
N THR A 185 -10.89 -7.80 0.68
CA THR A 185 -12.34 -8.02 0.73
C THR A 185 -13.13 -6.70 0.57
N ALA A 186 -12.63 -5.60 1.16
CA ALA A 186 -13.28 -4.30 0.98
C ALA A 186 -13.18 -3.79 -0.46
N VAL A 187 -12.02 -3.98 -1.11
CA VAL A 187 -11.80 -3.61 -2.52
C VAL A 187 -12.63 -4.50 -3.46
N GLU A 188 -12.68 -5.82 -3.21
CA GLU A 188 -13.50 -6.75 -3.98
C GLU A 188 -14.97 -6.30 -4.05
N ARG A 189 -15.55 -5.89 -2.92
CA ARG A 189 -16.93 -5.37 -2.88
C ARG A 189 -17.13 -4.13 -3.76
N ILE A 190 -16.11 -3.27 -3.86
CA ILE A 190 -16.15 -2.07 -4.71
C ILE A 190 -16.12 -2.49 -6.18
N LEU A 191 -15.17 -3.37 -6.55
CA LEU A 191 -15.02 -3.84 -7.94
C LEU A 191 -16.25 -4.58 -8.45
N ILE A 192 -16.95 -5.32 -7.59
CA ILE A 192 -18.20 -6.02 -7.95
C ILE A 192 -19.36 -5.03 -8.10
N ALA A 193 -19.40 -3.96 -7.31
CA ALA A 193 -20.48 -2.97 -7.37
C ALA A 193 -20.39 -2.07 -8.60
N ASP A 194 -19.20 -1.92 -9.20
CA ASP A 194 -18.93 -1.10 -10.39
C ASP A 194 -19.09 -1.89 -11.71
N THR A 195 -19.43 -3.21 -11.64
CA THR A 195 -19.66 -4.09 -12.79
C THR A 195 -21.15 -4.25 -13.08
#